data_87dbc73dc20de42a38c45d20a2f3dfc4
#
_entry.id   87dbc73dc20de42a38c45d20a2f3dfc4
#
_cell.length_a   1.000
_cell.length_b   1.000
_cell.length_c   1.000
_cell.angle_alpha   90.00
_cell.angle_beta   90.00
_cell.angle_gamma   90.00
#
_symmetry.space_group_name_H-M   'P 1'
#
loop_
_entity.id
_entity.type
_entity.pdbx_description
1 polymer ?
#
loop_
_entity_poly.entity_id
_entity_poly.type
_entity_poly.pdbx_seq_one_letter_code
_entity_poly.pdbx_strand_id
1 'polypeptide(L)'
;MSKKSKPLNQKEMSFIEKARRTQIVECAIETIAEIGYAQASLGQIAKRAKISKGVISYHFANKGELLEQVIYDYYTACQAYIAPLIGSQKSPKEMLSIYIESNLRFIDEHRRHMFAVIEIVSNERTADGKLRFAADHDDTIFLPIENILKLGMQEGIFREFTKLSARVMALTIRNAIDGFTIELMRNPQLNVQEYTNELITIFDKSTKK
;
A
#
# COMPACT_ATOMS: atom_id res chain seq x y z
N MET A 1 -9.92 44.98 0.64
CA MET A 1 -10.37 44.15 -0.51
C MET A 1 -9.21 43.25 -0.92
N SER A 2 -9.21 42.02 -0.43
CA SER A 2 -8.14 41.08 -0.66
C SER A 2 -8.44 40.27 -1.93
N LYS A 3 -7.57 40.33 -2.93
CA LYS A 3 -7.67 39.57 -4.18
C LYS A 3 -7.37 38.11 -3.88
N LYS A 4 -8.41 37.23 -3.91
CA LYS A 4 -8.26 35.79 -3.95
C LYS A 4 -7.56 35.45 -5.28
N SER A 5 -6.33 34.93 -5.19
CA SER A 5 -5.63 34.29 -6.30
C SER A 5 -6.41 33.02 -6.72
N LYS A 6 -6.83 32.96 -7.98
CA LYS A 6 -7.40 31.75 -8.58
C LYS A 6 -6.33 30.62 -8.54
N PRO A 7 -6.71 29.37 -8.26
CA PRO A 7 -5.79 28.25 -8.39
C PRO A 7 -5.38 28.10 -9.86
N LEU A 8 -4.06 27.87 -10.07
CA LEU A 8 -3.48 27.56 -11.37
C LEU A 8 -4.21 26.36 -12.00
N ASN A 9 -4.63 26.56 -13.23
CA ASN A 9 -5.27 25.57 -14.11
C ASN A 9 -4.45 24.26 -14.09
N GLN A 10 -4.93 23.20 -13.41
CA GLN A 10 -4.44 21.85 -13.65
C GLN A 10 -4.84 21.47 -15.08
N LYS A 11 -3.89 21.58 -16.00
CA LYS A 11 -4.03 21.12 -17.36
C LYS A 11 -4.31 19.62 -17.29
N GLU A 12 -5.50 19.20 -17.66
CA GLU A 12 -5.80 17.75 -17.72
C GLU A 12 -4.77 17.08 -18.63
N MET A 13 -4.03 16.10 -18.07
CA MET A 13 -3.07 15.33 -18.83
C MET A 13 -3.79 14.60 -19.96
N SER A 14 -3.24 14.67 -21.17
CA SER A 14 -3.75 13.94 -22.31
C SER A 14 -3.71 12.42 -22.06
N PHE A 15 -4.51 11.65 -22.78
CA PHE A 15 -4.50 10.19 -22.73
C PHE A 15 -3.10 9.61 -22.96
N ILE A 16 -2.35 10.19 -23.92
CA ILE A 16 -0.98 9.75 -24.24
C ILE A 16 -0.02 10.01 -23.07
N GLU A 17 -0.14 11.16 -22.40
CA GLU A 17 0.68 11.48 -21.22
C GLU A 17 0.37 10.53 -20.07
N LYS A 18 -0.91 10.24 -19.79
CA LYS A 18 -1.31 9.27 -18.76
C LYS A 18 -0.75 7.88 -19.07
N ALA A 19 -0.92 7.38 -20.30
CA ALA A 19 -0.40 6.10 -20.72
C ALA A 19 1.14 6.01 -20.58
N ARG A 20 1.84 7.10 -20.89
CA ARG A 20 3.30 7.16 -20.74
C ARG A 20 3.73 7.16 -19.27
N ARG A 21 3.05 7.91 -18.42
CA ARG A 21 3.31 7.87 -16.95
C ARG A 21 3.13 6.46 -16.40
N THR A 22 2.02 5.80 -16.73
CA THR A 22 1.76 4.40 -16.33
C THR A 22 2.88 3.47 -16.79
N GLN A 23 3.30 3.56 -18.06
CA GLN A 23 4.41 2.75 -18.58
C GLN A 23 5.71 2.97 -17.79
N ILE A 24 6.03 4.22 -17.44
CA ILE A 24 7.24 4.54 -16.68
C ILE A 24 7.15 3.96 -15.25
N VAL A 25 5.98 4.08 -14.60
CA VAL A 25 5.71 3.50 -13.27
C VAL A 25 5.88 1.98 -13.29
N GLU A 26 5.27 1.29 -14.24
CA GLU A 26 5.41 -0.17 -14.38
C GLU A 26 6.88 -0.58 -14.62
N CYS A 27 7.61 0.14 -15.49
CA CYS A 27 9.03 -0.13 -15.69
C CYS A 27 9.87 0.16 -14.43
N ALA A 28 9.49 1.10 -13.58
CA ALA A 28 10.15 1.36 -12.30
C ALA A 28 9.92 0.18 -11.33
N ILE A 29 8.67 -0.30 -11.20
CA ILE A 29 8.31 -1.46 -10.39
C ILE A 29 9.12 -2.69 -10.80
N GLU A 30 9.08 -3.03 -12.09
CA GLU A 30 9.81 -4.19 -12.64
C GLU A 30 11.33 -4.07 -12.43
N THR A 31 11.89 -2.85 -12.57
CA THR A 31 13.32 -2.62 -12.36
C THR A 31 13.68 -2.81 -10.89
N ILE A 32 12.90 -2.22 -9.97
CA ILE A 32 13.16 -2.33 -8.53
C ILE A 32 12.98 -3.78 -8.05
N ALA A 33 11.94 -4.45 -8.50
CA ALA A 33 11.70 -5.85 -8.14
C ALA A 33 12.79 -6.81 -8.62
N GLU A 34 13.44 -6.51 -9.76
CA GLU A 34 14.47 -7.37 -10.36
C GLU A 34 15.87 -7.11 -9.80
N ILE A 35 16.29 -5.85 -9.68
CA ILE A 35 17.66 -5.48 -9.31
C ILE A 35 17.79 -4.74 -7.97
N GLY A 36 16.68 -4.57 -7.23
CA GLY A 36 16.63 -3.86 -5.95
C GLY A 36 16.63 -2.33 -6.10
N TYR A 37 16.18 -1.67 -5.03
CA TYR A 37 16.08 -0.20 -4.96
C TYR A 37 17.40 0.51 -5.25
N ALA A 38 18.50 0.03 -4.68
CA ALA A 38 19.82 0.70 -4.76
C ALA A 38 20.35 0.78 -6.21
N GLN A 39 20.11 -0.24 -7.02
CA GLN A 39 20.56 -0.31 -8.41
C GLN A 39 19.56 0.29 -9.40
N ALA A 40 18.31 0.47 -9.02
CA ALA A 40 17.26 1.02 -9.87
C ALA A 40 17.41 2.53 -10.07
N SER A 41 18.20 2.93 -11.07
CA SER A 41 18.37 4.33 -11.49
C SER A 41 17.35 4.72 -12.55
N LEU A 42 17.11 6.05 -12.72
CA LEU A 42 16.31 6.55 -13.85
C LEU A 42 16.85 6.09 -15.22
N GLY A 43 18.16 5.86 -15.33
CA GLY A 43 18.78 5.31 -16.55
C GLY A 43 18.37 3.87 -16.83
N GLN A 44 18.35 3.03 -15.79
CA GLN A 44 17.91 1.63 -15.90
C GLN A 44 16.41 1.53 -16.22
N ILE A 45 15.60 2.37 -15.57
CA ILE A 45 14.16 2.47 -15.86
C ILE A 45 13.90 2.92 -17.29
N ALA A 46 14.62 3.95 -17.77
CA ALA A 46 14.51 4.44 -19.14
C ALA A 46 14.89 3.36 -20.17
N LYS A 47 15.97 2.61 -19.90
CA LYS A 47 16.42 1.48 -20.73
C LYS A 47 15.32 0.41 -20.83
N ARG A 48 14.71 0.02 -19.70
CA ARG A 48 13.60 -0.93 -19.67
C ARG A 48 12.38 -0.42 -20.44
N ALA A 49 12.01 0.84 -20.23
CA ALA A 49 10.89 1.48 -20.91
C ALA A 49 11.15 1.77 -22.40
N LYS A 50 12.38 1.52 -22.90
CA LYS A 50 12.84 1.82 -24.27
C LYS A 50 12.62 3.30 -24.65
N ILE A 51 12.91 4.20 -23.71
CA ILE A 51 12.83 5.65 -23.88
C ILE A 51 14.11 6.32 -23.42
N SER A 52 14.28 7.62 -23.70
CA SER A 52 15.39 8.39 -23.16
C SER A 52 15.11 8.80 -21.70
N LYS A 53 16.16 9.04 -20.91
CA LYS A 53 16.05 9.60 -19.55
C LYS A 53 15.32 10.96 -19.56
N GLY A 54 15.48 11.76 -20.62
CA GLY A 54 14.78 13.03 -20.80
C GLY A 54 13.26 12.88 -20.86
N VAL A 55 12.74 11.78 -21.42
CA VAL A 55 11.30 11.50 -21.41
C VAL A 55 10.80 11.24 -19.99
N ILE A 56 11.57 10.50 -19.16
CA ILE A 56 11.20 10.33 -17.74
C ILE A 56 11.19 11.69 -17.04
N SER A 57 12.23 12.52 -17.24
CA SER A 57 12.33 13.85 -16.62
C SER A 57 11.26 14.85 -17.08
N TYR A 58 10.61 14.61 -18.21
CA TYR A 58 9.43 15.37 -18.64
C TYR A 58 8.19 15.02 -17.78
N HIS A 59 8.05 13.74 -17.39
CA HIS A 59 6.88 13.26 -16.64
C HIS A 59 7.05 13.29 -15.13
N PHE A 60 8.29 13.20 -14.61
CA PHE A 60 8.62 13.17 -13.19
C PHE A 60 9.82 14.05 -12.94
N ALA A 61 9.70 15.02 -12.02
CA ALA A 61 10.76 15.98 -11.72
C ALA A 61 12.05 15.30 -11.22
N ASN A 62 11.91 14.18 -10.50
CA ASN A 62 13.03 13.40 -9.97
C ASN A 62 12.63 11.95 -9.69
N LYS A 63 13.60 11.11 -9.25
CA LYS A 63 13.34 9.71 -8.88
C LYS A 63 12.32 9.62 -7.74
N GLY A 64 12.40 10.51 -6.75
CA GLY A 64 11.49 10.49 -5.60
C GLY A 64 10.03 10.66 -5.98
N GLU A 65 9.70 11.59 -6.90
CA GLU A 65 8.33 11.76 -7.41
C GLU A 65 7.83 10.49 -8.14
N LEU A 66 8.69 9.84 -8.93
CA LEU A 66 8.35 8.57 -9.56
C LEU A 66 8.07 7.48 -8.52
N LEU A 67 8.87 7.40 -7.47
CA LEU A 67 8.68 6.42 -6.39
C LEU A 67 7.43 6.69 -5.55
N GLU A 68 7.10 7.97 -5.30
CA GLU A 68 5.82 8.34 -4.69
C GLU A 68 4.63 7.88 -5.53
N GLN A 69 4.71 8.04 -6.85
CA GLN A 69 3.65 7.56 -7.74
C GLN A 69 3.51 6.04 -7.69
N VAL A 70 4.61 5.27 -7.63
CA VAL A 70 4.57 3.80 -7.46
C VAL A 70 3.79 3.43 -6.20
N ILE A 71 4.11 4.07 -5.07
CA ILE A 71 3.44 3.81 -3.80
C ILE A 71 1.97 4.20 -3.85
N TYR A 72 1.68 5.41 -4.36
CA TYR A 72 0.32 5.93 -4.47
C TYR A 72 -0.58 5.02 -5.32
N ASP A 73 -0.10 4.59 -6.48
CA ASP A 73 -0.86 3.74 -7.39
C ASP A 73 -1.14 2.38 -6.75
N TYR A 74 -0.15 1.78 -6.07
CA TYR A 74 -0.33 0.51 -5.37
C TYR A 74 -1.39 0.58 -4.27
N TYR A 75 -1.29 1.56 -3.36
CA TYR A 75 -2.25 1.68 -2.27
C TYR A 75 -3.64 2.10 -2.75
N THR A 76 -3.74 2.92 -3.80
CA THR A 76 -5.02 3.28 -4.41
C THR A 76 -5.70 2.06 -5.03
N ALA A 77 -4.97 1.22 -5.77
CA ALA A 77 -5.49 -0.02 -6.34
C ALA A 77 -5.90 -1.01 -5.23
N CYS A 78 -5.08 -1.16 -4.20
CA CYS A 78 -5.37 -2.00 -3.04
C CYS A 78 -6.68 -1.56 -2.35
N GLN A 79 -6.82 -0.28 -2.06
CA GLN A 79 -8.03 0.27 -1.44
C GLN A 79 -9.26 0.10 -2.33
N ALA A 80 -9.16 0.35 -3.62
CA ALA A 80 -10.25 0.16 -4.57
C ALA A 80 -10.70 -1.30 -4.66
N TYR A 81 -9.78 -2.25 -4.50
CA TYR A 81 -10.08 -3.69 -4.47
C TYR A 81 -10.76 -4.10 -3.15
N ILE A 82 -10.25 -3.65 -2.01
CA ILE A 82 -10.63 -4.14 -0.68
C ILE A 82 -11.92 -3.48 -0.17
N ALA A 83 -12.11 -2.17 -0.37
CA ALA A 83 -13.20 -1.43 0.23
C ALA A 83 -14.60 -1.97 -0.13
N PRO A 84 -14.92 -2.33 -1.39
CA PRO A 84 -16.20 -2.92 -1.73
C PRO A 84 -16.43 -4.29 -1.07
N LEU A 85 -15.36 -5.10 -0.91
CA LEU A 85 -15.45 -6.42 -0.28
C LEU A 85 -15.82 -6.30 1.20
N ILE A 86 -15.22 -5.35 1.92
CA ILE A 86 -15.57 -5.07 3.32
C ILE A 86 -17.01 -4.54 3.41
N GLY A 87 -17.37 -3.59 2.55
CA GLY A 87 -18.69 -2.95 2.55
C GLY A 87 -19.85 -3.92 2.24
N SER A 88 -19.59 -5.06 1.62
CA SER A 88 -20.57 -6.10 1.35
C SER A 88 -20.84 -7.04 2.53
N GLN A 89 -20.01 -7.01 3.58
CA GLN A 89 -20.15 -7.89 4.73
C GLN A 89 -21.23 -7.41 5.70
N LYS A 90 -21.86 -8.36 6.38
CA LYS A 90 -23.01 -8.09 7.27
C LYS A 90 -22.62 -7.99 8.73
N SER A 91 -21.45 -8.49 9.11
CA SER A 91 -20.99 -8.47 10.50
C SER A 91 -19.56 -7.96 10.62
N PRO A 92 -19.19 -7.30 11.73
CA PRO A 92 -17.81 -6.85 12.01
C PRO A 92 -16.79 -8.00 11.96
N LYS A 93 -17.19 -9.20 12.35
CA LYS A 93 -16.35 -10.40 12.27
C LYS A 93 -16.03 -10.74 10.81
N GLU A 94 -17.03 -10.77 9.94
CA GLU A 94 -16.85 -11.00 8.50
C GLU A 94 -16.03 -9.88 7.86
N MET A 95 -16.29 -8.61 8.25
CA MET A 95 -15.51 -7.46 7.77
C MET A 95 -14.03 -7.59 8.11
N LEU A 96 -13.68 -8.03 9.32
CA LEU A 96 -12.29 -8.22 9.73
C LEU A 96 -11.64 -9.38 8.97
N SER A 97 -12.35 -10.49 8.83
CA SER A 97 -11.86 -11.65 8.09
C SER A 97 -11.60 -11.31 6.63
N ILE A 98 -12.55 -10.65 5.95
CA ILE A 98 -12.38 -10.26 4.55
C ILE A 98 -11.32 -9.17 4.37
N TYR A 99 -11.15 -8.26 5.36
CA TYR A 99 -10.05 -7.30 5.35
C TYR A 99 -8.70 -8.02 5.29
N ILE A 100 -8.47 -9.00 6.16
CA ILE A 100 -7.23 -9.78 6.19
C ILE A 100 -7.07 -10.57 4.89
N GLU A 101 -8.07 -11.36 4.51
CA GLU A 101 -8.04 -12.21 3.33
C GLU A 101 -7.77 -11.42 2.06
N SER A 102 -8.51 -10.33 1.84
CA SER A 102 -8.39 -9.53 0.62
C SER A 102 -7.04 -8.81 0.51
N ASN A 103 -6.44 -8.36 1.64
CA ASN A 103 -5.09 -7.82 1.64
C ASN A 103 -4.05 -8.88 1.23
N LEU A 104 -4.08 -10.07 1.83
CA LEU A 104 -3.13 -11.12 1.50
C LEU A 104 -3.29 -11.60 0.05
N ARG A 105 -4.52 -11.72 -0.44
CA ARG A 105 -4.80 -12.05 -1.84
C ARG A 105 -4.28 -10.98 -2.80
N PHE A 106 -4.53 -9.71 -2.51
CA PHE A 106 -4.03 -8.61 -3.32
C PHE A 106 -2.50 -8.60 -3.38
N ILE A 107 -1.82 -8.83 -2.26
CA ILE A 107 -0.36 -8.96 -2.19
C ILE A 107 0.12 -10.13 -3.06
N ASP A 108 -0.54 -11.28 -2.96
CA ASP A 108 -0.18 -12.49 -3.71
C ASP A 108 -0.33 -12.29 -5.23
N GLU A 109 -1.43 -11.66 -5.67
CA GLU A 109 -1.69 -11.34 -7.07
C GLU A 109 -0.75 -10.25 -7.63
N HIS A 110 -0.19 -9.39 -6.74
CA HIS A 110 0.65 -8.24 -7.11
C HIS A 110 2.04 -8.29 -6.47
N ARG A 111 2.64 -9.49 -6.32
CA ARG A 111 3.92 -9.73 -5.61
C ARG A 111 5.02 -8.75 -6.00
N ARG A 112 5.23 -8.55 -7.32
CA ARG A 112 6.29 -7.66 -7.81
C ARG A 112 6.09 -6.22 -7.40
N HIS A 113 4.84 -5.73 -7.44
CA HIS A 113 4.49 -4.39 -6.99
C HIS A 113 4.77 -4.23 -5.50
N MET A 114 4.31 -5.18 -4.69
CA MET A 114 4.53 -5.13 -3.25
C MET A 114 6.01 -5.22 -2.89
N PHE A 115 6.81 -6.05 -3.58
CA PHE A 115 8.25 -6.11 -3.38
C PHE A 115 8.92 -4.76 -3.69
N ALA A 116 8.53 -4.11 -4.79
CA ALA A 116 9.03 -2.78 -5.11
C ALA A 116 8.63 -1.75 -4.05
N VAL A 117 7.39 -1.79 -3.54
CA VAL A 117 6.90 -0.90 -2.47
C VAL A 117 7.73 -1.09 -1.19
N ILE A 118 7.98 -2.33 -0.75
CA ILE A 118 8.81 -2.60 0.45
C ILE A 118 10.23 -2.06 0.25
N GLU A 119 10.84 -2.32 -0.90
CA GLU A 119 12.17 -1.80 -1.24
C GLU A 119 12.21 -0.26 -1.18
N ILE A 120 11.19 0.41 -1.70
CA ILE A 120 11.11 1.88 -1.67
C ILE A 120 10.93 2.39 -0.24
N VAL A 121 9.94 1.87 0.49
CA VAL A 121 9.60 2.34 1.85
C VAL A 121 10.75 2.13 2.83
N SER A 122 11.49 1.03 2.68
CA SER A 122 12.61 0.69 3.56
C SER A 122 13.89 1.47 3.24
N ASN A 123 14.04 2.00 2.03
CA ASN A 123 15.31 2.57 1.59
C ASN A 123 15.25 4.06 1.20
N GLU A 124 14.11 4.57 0.71
CA GLU A 124 14.02 5.97 0.29
C GLU A 124 14.14 6.92 1.49
N ARG A 125 15.04 7.90 1.36
CA ARG A 125 15.33 8.85 2.44
C ARG A 125 15.14 10.28 1.98
N THR A 126 14.74 11.12 2.92
CA THR A 126 14.71 12.57 2.78
C THR A 126 16.13 13.15 2.78
N ALA A 127 16.28 14.42 2.44
CA ALA A 127 17.57 15.09 2.44
C ALA A 127 18.25 15.13 3.83
N ASP A 128 17.47 15.06 4.91
CA ASP A 128 17.95 14.98 6.30
C ASP A 128 18.18 13.52 6.78
N GLY A 129 18.14 12.54 5.87
CA GLY A 129 18.50 11.15 6.11
C GLY A 129 17.41 10.28 6.76
N LYS A 130 16.21 10.81 7.02
CA LYS A 130 15.09 10.04 7.57
C LYS A 130 14.44 9.20 6.47
N LEU A 131 13.84 8.07 6.84
CA LEU A 131 13.01 7.29 5.93
C LEU A 131 11.83 8.16 5.47
N ARG A 132 11.71 8.39 4.15
CA ARG A 132 10.74 9.32 3.57
C ARG A 132 9.30 8.93 3.89
N PHE A 133 8.97 7.65 3.80
CA PHE A 133 7.62 7.13 3.96
C PHE A 133 7.31 6.64 5.38
N ALA A 134 8.30 6.65 6.30
CA ALA A 134 8.08 6.37 7.71
C ALA A 134 7.85 7.65 8.55
N ALA A 135 8.21 8.81 8.01
CA ALA A 135 8.10 10.09 8.71
C ALA A 135 6.69 10.68 8.68
N ASP A 136 5.91 10.37 7.65
CA ASP A 136 4.51 10.78 7.57
C ASP A 136 3.68 9.80 8.40
N HIS A 137 3.23 10.26 9.58
CA HIS A 137 2.25 9.56 10.40
C HIS A 137 0.88 9.60 9.71
N ASP A 138 0.78 8.93 8.55
CA ASP A 138 -0.52 8.72 7.93
C ASP A 138 -1.27 7.62 8.68
N ASP A 139 -1.91 8.03 9.76
CA ASP A 139 -2.75 7.16 10.58
C ASP A 139 -3.96 6.60 9.80
N THR A 140 -4.23 7.10 8.61
CA THR A 140 -5.40 6.67 7.80
C THR A 140 -5.33 5.20 7.41
N ILE A 141 -4.14 4.60 7.32
CA ILE A 141 -3.95 3.17 7.03
C ILE A 141 -4.57 2.25 8.10
N PHE A 142 -4.71 2.72 9.34
CA PHE A 142 -5.29 1.96 10.45
C PHE A 142 -6.80 2.16 10.61
N LEU A 143 -7.36 3.25 10.04
CA LEU A 143 -8.78 3.61 10.18
C LEU A 143 -9.75 2.49 9.78
N PRO A 144 -9.54 1.73 8.69
CA PRO A 144 -10.45 0.63 8.34
C PRO A 144 -10.57 -0.40 9.47
N ILE A 145 -9.44 -0.80 10.06
CA ILE A 145 -9.42 -1.78 11.15
C ILE A 145 -10.04 -1.19 12.42
N GLU A 146 -9.66 0.03 12.79
CA GLU A 146 -10.19 0.71 13.99
C GLU A 146 -11.72 0.88 13.89
N ASN A 147 -12.24 1.20 12.71
CA ASN A 147 -13.68 1.31 12.48
C ASN A 147 -14.39 -0.05 12.61
N ILE A 148 -13.81 -1.12 12.08
CA ILE A 148 -14.34 -2.49 12.23
C ILE A 148 -14.35 -2.90 13.70
N LEU A 149 -13.27 -2.64 14.44
CA LEU A 149 -13.21 -2.93 15.88
C LEU A 149 -14.25 -2.14 16.67
N LYS A 150 -14.41 -0.84 16.35
CA LYS A 150 -15.43 0.00 16.98
C LYS A 150 -16.85 -0.51 16.73
N LEU A 151 -17.16 -0.88 15.49
CA LEU A 151 -18.46 -1.46 15.13
C LEU A 151 -18.70 -2.76 15.88
N GLY A 152 -17.70 -3.65 15.94
CA GLY A 152 -17.80 -4.92 16.66
C GLY A 152 -18.03 -4.78 18.15
N MET A 153 -17.45 -3.76 18.80
CA MET A 153 -17.77 -3.41 20.20
C MET A 153 -19.21 -2.92 20.34
N GLN A 154 -19.68 -2.03 19.45
CA GLN A 154 -21.04 -1.48 19.48
C GLN A 154 -22.11 -2.58 19.34
N GLU A 155 -21.83 -3.59 18.52
CA GLU A 155 -22.71 -4.74 18.29
C GLU A 155 -22.53 -5.86 19.34
N GLY A 156 -21.59 -5.72 20.29
CA GLY A 156 -21.31 -6.71 21.32
C GLY A 156 -20.67 -8.01 20.82
N ILE A 157 -20.16 -8.01 19.59
CA ILE A 157 -19.47 -9.15 18.93
C ILE A 157 -18.03 -9.23 19.39
N PHE A 158 -17.35 -8.08 19.47
CA PHE A 158 -15.98 -7.99 19.94
C PHE A 158 -15.90 -7.60 21.43
N ARG A 159 -14.81 -8.00 22.07
CA ARG A 159 -14.48 -7.55 23.43
C ARG A 159 -14.30 -6.03 23.47
N GLU A 160 -14.34 -5.47 24.65
CA GLU A 160 -14.06 -4.06 24.85
C GLU A 160 -12.59 -3.72 24.51
N PHE A 161 -12.41 -2.66 23.75
CA PHE A 161 -11.13 -2.05 23.42
C PHE A 161 -11.12 -0.61 23.94
N THR A 162 -10.09 -0.24 24.69
CA THR A 162 -9.77 1.17 24.92
C THR A 162 -9.22 1.77 23.60
N LYS A 163 -9.13 3.09 23.51
CA LYS A 163 -8.52 3.76 22.36
C LYS A 163 -7.11 3.21 22.06
N LEU A 164 -6.31 3.01 23.11
CA LEU A 164 -4.95 2.46 22.96
C LEU A 164 -4.98 1.00 22.50
N SER A 165 -5.79 0.15 23.13
CA SER A 165 -5.81 -1.27 22.75
C SER A 165 -6.39 -1.52 21.35
N ALA A 166 -7.35 -0.70 20.89
CA ALA A 166 -7.82 -0.72 19.51
C ALA A 166 -6.70 -0.35 18.53
N ARG A 167 -5.93 0.69 18.85
CA ARG A 167 -4.77 1.11 18.04
C ARG A 167 -3.69 0.02 17.98
N VAL A 168 -3.37 -0.60 19.13
CA VAL A 168 -2.40 -1.70 19.21
C VAL A 168 -2.88 -2.90 18.38
N MET A 169 -4.17 -3.24 18.45
CA MET A 169 -4.74 -4.31 17.63
C MET A 169 -4.66 -3.99 16.13
N ALA A 170 -5.05 -2.78 15.72
CA ALA A 170 -4.97 -2.35 14.33
C ALA A 170 -3.53 -2.40 13.79
N LEU A 171 -2.58 -1.92 14.57
CA LEU A 171 -1.15 -1.98 14.24
C LEU A 171 -0.67 -3.44 14.12
N THR A 172 -1.08 -4.32 15.03
CA THR A 172 -0.68 -5.73 15.02
C THR A 172 -1.23 -6.46 13.78
N ILE A 173 -2.49 -6.21 13.43
CA ILE A 173 -3.10 -6.77 12.21
C ILE A 173 -2.36 -6.28 10.96
N ARG A 174 -2.07 -4.96 10.89
CA ARG A 174 -1.35 -4.39 9.76
C ARG A 174 0.06 -4.97 9.63
N ASN A 175 0.81 -5.05 10.74
CA ASN A 175 2.15 -5.64 10.75
C ASN A 175 2.15 -7.13 10.35
N ALA A 176 1.11 -7.88 10.71
CA ALA A 176 0.98 -9.28 10.29
C ALA A 176 0.76 -9.39 8.77
N ILE A 177 -0.04 -8.48 8.18
CA ILE A 177 -0.24 -8.39 6.73
C ILE A 177 1.06 -7.98 6.02
N ASP A 178 1.79 -6.99 6.53
CA ASP A 178 3.06 -6.56 5.95
C ASP A 178 4.14 -7.64 6.08
N GLY A 179 4.17 -8.36 7.22
CA GLY A 179 5.05 -9.51 7.45
C GLY A 179 4.83 -10.67 6.49
N PHE A 180 3.60 -10.89 6.04
CA PHE A 180 3.27 -11.87 5.01
C PHE A 180 4.08 -11.66 3.72
N THR A 181 4.29 -10.40 3.31
CA THR A 181 5.09 -10.10 2.12
C THR A 181 6.54 -10.58 2.27
N ILE A 182 7.11 -10.37 3.46
CA ILE A 182 8.49 -10.83 3.75
C ILE A 182 8.56 -12.36 3.71
N GLU A 183 7.53 -13.02 4.22
CA GLU A 183 7.45 -14.49 4.18
C GLU A 183 7.32 -15.01 2.74
N LEU A 184 6.52 -14.37 1.88
CA LEU A 184 6.45 -14.69 0.45
C LEU A 184 7.78 -14.52 -0.28
N MET A 185 8.60 -13.52 0.12
CA MET A 185 9.95 -13.34 -0.45
C MET A 185 10.88 -14.49 -0.06
N ARG A 186 10.78 -15.01 1.17
CA ARG A 186 11.59 -16.12 1.68
C ARG A 186 11.12 -17.47 1.14
N ASN A 187 9.80 -17.63 1.04
CA ASN A 187 9.15 -18.85 0.59
C ASN A 187 8.12 -18.55 -0.52
N PRO A 188 8.55 -18.46 -1.78
CA PRO A 188 7.63 -18.18 -2.90
C PRO A 188 6.53 -19.23 -3.12
N GLN A 189 6.68 -20.43 -2.54
CA GLN A 189 5.72 -21.55 -2.61
C GLN A 189 4.83 -21.62 -1.38
N LEU A 190 4.80 -20.60 -0.53
CA LEU A 190 3.96 -20.52 0.65
C LEU A 190 2.49 -20.76 0.28
N ASN A 191 1.81 -21.63 1.04
CA ASN A 191 0.37 -21.81 0.89
C ASN A 191 -0.37 -20.59 1.45
N VAL A 192 -0.71 -19.67 0.56
CA VAL A 192 -1.35 -18.40 0.92
C VAL A 192 -2.69 -18.60 1.61
N GLN A 193 -3.49 -19.57 1.16
CA GLN A 193 -4.80 -19.84 1.76
C GLN A 193 -4.67 -20.36 3.20
N GLU A 194 -3.74 -21.26 3.45
CA GLU A 194 -3.49 -21.80 4.78
C GLU A 194 -2.98 -20.70 5.72
N TYR A 195 -2.01 -19.91 5.27
CA TYR A 195 -1.49 -18.76 6.02
C TYR A 195 -2.60 -17.75 6.36
N THR A 196 -3.47 -17.44 5.40
CA THR A 196 -4.62 -16.54 5.57
C THR A 196 -5.58 -17.09 6.63
N ASN A 197 -5.92 -18.36 6.57
CA ASN A 197 -6.83 -19.00 7.53
C ASN A 197 -6.28 -18.96 8.96
N GLU A 198 -4.97 -19.17 9.13
CA GLU A 198 -4.31 -19.05 10.44
C GLU A 198 -4.34 -17.62 10.97
N LEU A 199 -4.03 -16.61 10.15
CA LEU A 199 -4.14 -15.20 10.58
C LEU A 199 -5.56 -14.83 10.98
N ILE A 200 -6.56 -15.21 10.20
CA ILE A 200 -7.98 -14.96 10.52
C ILE A 200 -8.32 -15.62 11.87
N THR A 201 -7.89 -16.88 12.07
CA THR A 201 -8.13 -17.62 13.32
C THR A 201 -7.50 -16.93 14.53
N ILE A 202 -6.27 -16.43 14.40
CA ILE A 202 -5.56 -15.69 15.47
C ILE A 202 -6.34 -14.43 15.85
N PHE A 203 -6.71 -13.62 14.87
CA PHE A 203 -7.39 -12.35 15.13
C PHE A 203 -8.86 -12.52 15.54
N ASP A 204 -9.56 -13.54 15.04
CA ASP A 204 -10.90 -13.89 15.55
C ASP A 204 -10.85 -14.22 17.05
N LYS A 205 -9.90 -15.06 17.48
CA LYS A 205 -9.71 -15.37 18.90
C LYS A 205 -9.30 -14.16 19.74
N SER A 206 -8.48 -13.27 19.20
CA SER A 206 -7.97 -12.10 19.90
C SER A 206 -9.01 -10.98 20.08
N THR A 207 -10.01 -10.93 19.18
CA THR A 207 -11.06 -9.90 19.19
C THR A 207 -12.36 -10.38 19.86
N LYS A 208 -12.55 -11.69 19.99
CA LYS A 208 -13.77 -12.28 20.56
C LYS A 208 -14.02 -11.81 22.00
N LYS A 209 -15.31 -11.59 22.30
CA LYS A 209 -15.82 -11.34 23.65
C LYS A 209 -15.74 -12.57 24.53
#